data_a03aa6de10825936fe774c1e76cefd22
#
_entry.id   a03aa6de10825936fe774c1e76cefd22
#
_cell.length_a   1.000
_cell.length_b   1.000
_cell.length_c   1.000
_cell.angle_alpha   90.00
_cell.angle_beta   90.00
_cell.angle_gamma   90.00
#
_symmetry.space_group_name_H-M   'P 1'
#
loop_
_entity.id
_entity.type
_entity.pdbx_description
1 polymer ?
#
loop_
_entity_poly.entity_id
_entity_poly.type
_entity_poly.pdbx_seq_one_letter_code
_entity_poly.pdbx_strand_id
1 'polypeptide(L)'
;MTTQPPDRLFRPVSPAAQAKGERVFCAAVALLLVLSEVFSSNIQNTLPTFSHVCRIALTVTAAVLLVAKRLLLTQWQTQQQALTAAALAAFAVFTTAYGHDQWFLFAVLLGIGAKDVDLRRVLQVYLAAAAGGLLAVQLLHTATPLVPYLYYCRNWDYGYGHYNGYGARLAGVFFAWGWLRWPRLRWWDWGGLAALAAYTLLVPGCRGAGIAMVLLLVLFLLQRALPAFFESRIWHGMALAAAPLALGFSLLAGRLFDPDHPTATPLLDKLNGLLSGRF
;
A
#
# COMPACT_ATOMS: atom_id res chain seq x y z
N MET A 1 -11.84 4.96 49.39
CA MET A 1 -11.57 5.04 47.94
C MET A 1 -11.11 3.68 47.47
N THR A 2 -11.99 2.85 46.94
CA THR A 2 -11.65 1.55 46.33
C THR A 2 -11.09 1.82 44.96
N THR A 3 -9.75 1.77 44.85
CA THR A 3 -9.07 1.79 43.54
C THR A 3 -9.43 0.50 42.84
N GLN A 4 -10.41 0.55 41.93
CA GLN A 4 -10.61 -0.56 40.99
C GLN A 4 -9.28 -0.79 40.26
N PRO A 5 -8.82 -2.05 40.14
CA PRO A 5 -7.61 -2.36 39.39
C PRO A 5 -7.82 -1.85 37.96
N PRO A 6 -6.83 -1.15 37.36
CA PRO A 6 -6.96 -0.66 36.00
C PRO A 6 -7.31 -1.80 35.07
N ASP A 7 -8.31 -1.56 34.23
CA ASP A 7 -8.82 -2.52 33.27
C ASP A 7 -7.64 -3.13 32.49
N ARG A 8 -7.68 -4.43 32.20
CA ARG A 8 -6.55 -5.16 31.55
C ARG A 8 -6.04 -4.47 30.29
N LEU A 9 -6.95 -3.79 29.58
CA LEU A 9 -6.63 -3.05 28.34
C LEU A 9 -5.71 -1.83 28.57
N PHE A 10 -5.64 -1.28 29.77
CA PHE A 10 -4.85 -0.10 30.12
C PHE A 10 -3.56 -0.42 30.88
N ARG A 11 -3.27 -1.71 31.14
CA ARG A 11 -2.04 -2.11 31.82
C ARG A 11 -0.82 -1.99 30.89
N PRO A 12 0.35 -1.60 31.43
CA PRO A 12 1.59 -1.61 30.67
C PRO A 12 1.87 -3.01 30.10
N VAL A 13 2.20 -3.05 28.82
CA VAL A 13 2.60 -4.29 28.13
C VAL A 13 4.10 -4.51 28.35
N SER A 14 4.48 -5.74 28.69
CA SER A 14 5.89 -6.09 28.85
C SER A 14 6.67 -5.96 27.53
N PRO A 15 7.98 -5.67 27.57
CA PRO A 15 8.80 -5.61 26.34
C PRO A 15 8.74 -6.90 25.50
N ALA A 16 8.65 -8.05 26.16
CA ALA A 16 8.50 -9.33 25.48
C ALA A 16 7.15 -9.45 24.73
N ALA A 17 6.06 -8.98 25.34
CA ALA A 17 4.75 -8.96 24.70
C ALA A 17 4.69 -7.95 23.56
N GLN A 18 5.36 -6.81 23.67
CA GLN A 18 5.50 -5.82 22.60
C GLN A 18 6.26 -6.41 21.40
N ALA A 19 7.40 -7.07 21.63
CA ALA A 19 8.15 -7.76 20.58
C ALA A 19 7.33 -8.87 19.90
N LYS A 20 6.51 -9.61 20.68
CA LYS A 20 5.57 -10.60 20.13
C LYS A 20 4.51 -9.91 19.27
N GLY A 21 3.96 -8.77 19.73
CA GLY A 21 2.96 -7.99 19.00
C GLY A 21 3.49 -7.50 17.65
N GLU A 22 4.73 -7.04 17.59
CA GLU A 22 5.39 -6.64 16.36
C GLU A 22 5.52 -7.81 15.36
N ARG A 23 5.93 -9.00 15.83
CA ARG A 23 6.00 -10.21 14.98
C ARG A 23 4.62 -10.60 14.43
N VAL A 24 3.58 -10.53 15.26
CA VAL A 24 2.20 -10.83 14.85
C VAL A 24 1.73 -9.82 13.79
N PHE A 25 2.04 -8.55 13.97
CA PHE A 25 1.73 -7.51 12.97
C PHE A 25 2.45 -7.77 11.64
N CYS A 26 3.76 -8.04 11.68
CA CYS A 26 4.55 -8.37 10.50
C CYS A 26 4.03 -9.62 9.78
N ALA A 27 3.60 -10.63 10.52
CA ALA A 27 2.98 -11.82 9.95
C ALA A 27 1.66 -11.50 9.24
N ALA A 28 0.80 -10.67 9.84
CA ALA A 28 -0.44 -10.21 9.20
C ALA A 28 -0.16 -9.43 7.91
N VAL A 29 0.83 -8.53 7.91
CA VAL A 29 1.28 -7.79 6.71
C VAL A 29 1.76 -8.76 5.63
N ALA A 30 2.59 -9.75 5.98
CA ALA A 30 3.07 -10.74 5.02
C ALA A 30 1.93 -11.55 4.40
N LEU A 31 0.95 -11.99 5.21
CA LEU A 31 -0.23 -12.72 4.72
C LEU A 31 -1.08 -11.87 3.76
N LEU A 32 -1.30 -10.58 4.08
CA LEU A 32 -2.02 -9.66 3.20
C LEU A 32 -1.27 -9.42 1.89
N LEU A 33 0.06 -9.40 1.91
CA LEU A 33 0.87 -9.26 0.70
C LEU A 33 0.83 -10.54 -0.14
N VAL A 34 0.91 -11.72 0.46
CA VAL A 34 0.70 -12.98 -0.28
C VAL A 34 -0.68 -13.02 -0.91
N LEU A 35 -1.70 -12.57 -0.18
CA LEU A 35 -3.06 -12.42 -0.72
C LEU A 35 -3.08 -11.50 -1.95
N SER A 36 -2.48 -10.30 -1.81
CA SER A 36 -2.45 -9.30 -2.87
C SER A 36 -1.59 -9.71 -4.06
N GLU A 37 -0.42 -10.27 -3.82
CA GLU A 37 0.55 -10.57 -4.88
C GLU A 37 0.21 -11.86 -5.62
N VAL A 38 -0.10 -12.94 -4.90
CA VAL A 38 -0.29 -14.26 -5.51
C VAL A 38 -1.76 -14.53 -5.82
N PHE A 39 -2.65 -14.45 -4.82
CA PHE A 39 -4.04 -14.86 -4.99
C PHE A 39 -4.97 -13.80 -5.60
N SER A 40 -4.48 -12.57 -5.78
CA SER A 40 -5.14 -11.54 -6.61
C SER A 40 -4.48 -11.39 -8.00
N SER A 41 -3.55 -12.29 -8.36
CA SER A 41 -3.02 -12.41 -9.72
C SER A 41 -3.96 -13.21 -10.62
N ASN A 42 -3.59 -13.38 -11.88
CA ASN A 42 -4.37 -14.17 -12.84
C ASN A 42 -4.46 -15.68 -12.51
N ILE A 43 -3.81 -16.16 -11.45
CA ILE A 43 -4.00 -17.51 -10.93
C ILE A 43 -5.48 -17.78 -10.58
N GLN A 44 -6.22 -16.74 -10.19
CA GLN A 44 -7.64 -16.83 -9.90
C GLN A 44 -8.49 -17.25 -11.12
N ASN A 45 -8.01 -16.97 -12.34
CA ASN A 45 -8.71 -17.34 -13.57
C ASN A 45 -8.52 -18.83 -13.89
N THR A 46 -7.37 -19.40 -13.50
CA THR A 46 -7.03 -20.81 -13.75
C THR A 46 -7.51 -21.72 -12.61
N LEU A 47 -7.40 -21.23 -11.38
CA LEU A 47 -7.78 -21.98 -10.16
C LEU A 47 -8.77 -21.16 -9.30
N PRO A 48 -10.01 -20.90 -9.78
CA PRO A 48 -10.92 -19.96 -9.12
C PRO A 48 -11.32 -20.39 -7.71
N THR A 49 -11.74 -21.64 -7.53
CA THR A 49 -12.15 -22.17 -6.22
C THR A 49 -11.01 -22.17 -5.21
N PHE A 50 -9.84 -22.64 -5.62
CA PHE A 50 -8.65 -22.65 -4.75
C PHE A 50 -8.22 -21.24 -4.34
N SER A 51 -8.15 -20.32 -5.30
CA SER A 51 -7.83 -18.91 -5.03
C SER A 51 -8.86 -18.27 -4.09
N HIS A 52 -10.14 -18.54 -4.28
CA HIS A 52 -11.20 -18.02 -3.42
C HIS A 52 -11.05 -18.51 -1.97
N VAL A 53 -10.85 -19.81 -1.77
CA VAL A 53 -10.64 -20.40 -0.43
C VAL A 53 -9.39 -19.82 0.23
N CYS A 54 -8.26 -19.75 -0.50
CA CYS A 54 -7.02 -19.14 0.02
C CYS A 54 -7.20 -17.67 0.39
N ARG A 55 -7.90 -16.91 -0.44
CA ARG A 55 -8.20 -15.50 -0.16
C ARG A 55 -9.01 -15.33 1.12
N ILE A 56 -10.06 -16.11 1.32
CA ILE A 56 -10.86 -16.06 2.56
C ILE A 56 -9.97 -16.44 3.76
N ALA A 57 -9.23 -17.55 3.67
CA ALA A 57 -8.39 -18.01 4.77
C ALA A 57 -7.33 -16.98 5.18
N LEU A 58 -6.61 -16.41 4.20
CA LEU A 58 -5.60 -15.37 4.46
C LEU A 58 -6.22 -14.09 5.01
N THR A 59 -7.36 -13.67 4.47
CA THR A 59 -8.11 -12.49 4.91
C THR A 59 -8.53 -12.63 6.37
N VAL A 60 -9.19 -13.74 6.72
CA VAL A 60 -9.64 -14.00 8.10
C VAL A 60 -8.46 -14.11 9.04
N THR A 61 -7.42 -14.85 8.66
CA THR A 61 -6.22 -15.02 9.51
C THR A 61 -5.54 -13.67 9.77
N ALA A 62 -5.34 -12.84 8.74
CA ALA A 62 -4.73 -11.52 8.91
C ALA A 62 -5.59 -10.60 9.81
N ALA A 63 -6.90 -10.58 9.62
CA ALA A 63 -7.82 -9.80 10.46
C ALA A 63 -7.76 -10.25 11.92
N VAL A 64 -7.81 -11.56 12.18
CA VAL A 64 -7.70 -12.13 13.54
C VAL A 64 -6.37 -11.76 14.18
N LEU A 65 -5.25 -11.86 13.45
CA LEU A 65 -3.93 -11.47 13.95
C LEU A 65 -3.86 -9.98 14.31
N LEU A 66 -4.39 -9.10 13.47
CA LEU A 66 -4.40 -7.65 13.72
C LEU A 66 -5.26 -7.30 14.94
N VAL A 67 -6.45 -7.87 15.05
CA VAL A 67 -7.35 -7.68 16.20
C VAL A 67 -6.71 -8.24 17.48
N ALA A 68 -6.21 -9.47 17.45
CA ALA A 68 -5.54 -10.10 18.58
C ALA A 68 -4.32 -9.29 19.05
N LYS A 69 -3.48 -8.84 18.11
CA LYS A 69 -2.34 -7.95 18.41
C LYS A 69 -2.81 -6.69 19.14
N ARG A 70 -3.85 -6.06 18.67
CA ARG A 70 -4.34 -4.81 19.24
C ARG A 70 -4.98 -5.00 20.62
N LEU A 71 -5.72 -6.06 20.83
CA LEU A 71 -6.42 -6.32 22.09
C LEU A 71 -5.52 -6.94 23.16
N LEU A 72 -4.59 -7.82 22.76
CA LEU A 72 -3.84 -8.64 23.72
C LEU A 72 -2.38 -8.17 23.91
N LEU A 73 -1.79 -7.54 22.90
CA LEU A 73 -0.36 -7.26 22.84
C LEU A 73 -0.03 -5.76 22.70
N THR A 74 -1.03 -4.88 22.82
CA THR A 74 -0.85 -3.43 22.72
C THR A 74 -1.65 -2.72 23.80
N GLN A 75 -1.01 -1.79 24.51
CA GLN A 75 -1.65 -0.99 25.52
C GLN A 75 -2.53 0.12 24.90
N TRP A 76 -3.72 0.30 25.44
CA TRP A 76 -4.51 1.50 25.20
C TRP A 76 -4.08 2.60 26.17
N GLN A 77 -3.89 3.82 25.68
CA GLN A 77 -3.48 4.95 26.53
C GLN A 77 -4.68 5.62 27.17
N THR A 78 -5.79 5.72 26.43
CA THR A 78 -7.02 6.37 26.90
C THR A 78 -8.25 5.60 26.40
N GLN A 79 -9.37 5.75 27.13
CA GLN A 79 -10.67 5.22 26.69
C GLN A 79 -11.10 5.85 25.36
N GLN A 80 -10.82 7.13 25.17
CA GLN A 80 -11.13 7.84 23.92
C GLN A 80 -10.45 7.19 22.72
N GLN A 81 -9.16 6.80 22.82
CA GLN A 81 -8.46 6.07 21.76
C GLN A 81 -9.12 4.72 21.44
N ALA A 82 -9.54 3.99 22.49
CA ALA A 82 -10.22 2.72 22.31
C ALA A 82 -11.56 2.88 21.59
N LEU A 83 -12.36 3.87 22.00
CA LEU A 83 -13.64 4.20 21.37
C LEU A 83 -13.47 4.66 19.92
N THR A 84 -12.50 5.53 19.65
CA THR A 84 -12.21 6.00 18.28
C THR A 84 -11.81 4.83 17.38
N ALA A 85 -10.93 3.95 17.86
CA ALA A 85 -10.53 2.77 17.11
C ALA A 85 -11.70 1.80 16.85
N ALA A 86 -12.56 1.59 17.85
CA ALA A 86 -13.76 0.77 17.71
C ALA A 86 -14.75 1.39 16.69
N ALA A 87 -14.97 2.70 16.75
CA ALA A 87 -15.82 3.42 15.80
C ALA A 87 -15.29 3.34 14.36
N LEU A 88 -13.99 3.53 14.17
CA LEU A 88 -13.33 3.39 12.86
C LEU A 88 -13.43 1.96 12.33
N ALA A 89 -13.20 0.95 13.19
CA ALA A 89 -13.34 -0.45 12.80
C ALA A 89 -14.79 -0.80 12.42
N ALA A 90 -15.77 -0.33 13.20
CA ALA A 90 -17.20 -0.53 12.91
C ALA A 90 -17.59 0.14 11.58
N PHE A 91 -17.12 1.38 11.35
CA PHE A 91 -17.33 2.08 10.07
C PHE A 91 -16.69 1.34 8.90
N ALA A 92 -15.47 0.81 9.08
CA ALA A 92 -14.79 0.03 8.04
C ALA A 92 -15.52 -1.29 7.74
N VAL A 93 -16.05 -1.98 8.75
CA VAL A 93 -16.90 -3.17 8.55
C VAL A 93 -18.17 -2.81 7.80
N PHE A 94 -18.83 -1.73 8.20
CA PHE A 94 -20.03 -1.24 7.52
C PHE A 94 -19.77 -0.93 6.05
N THR A 95 -18.72 -0.13 5.74
CA THR A 95 -18.37 0.21 4.35
C THR A 95 -17.98 -1.02 3.54
N THR A 96 -17.31 -2.00 4.13
CA THR A 96 -16.97 -3.27 3.47
C THR A 96 -18.22 -4.09 3.15
N ALA A 97 -19.19 -4.14 4.08
CA ALA A 97 -20.42 -4.89 3.88
C ALA A 97 -21.28 -4.30 2.75
N TYR A 98 -21.32 -2.96 2.63
CA TYR A 98 -22.10 -2.28 1.59
C TYR A 98 -21.34 -2.10 0.27
N GLY A 99 -20.03 -1.78 0.34
CA GLY A 99 -19.21 -1.47 -0.82
C GLY A 99 -18.46 -2.66 -1.41
N HIS A 100 -18.52 -3.83 -0.75
CA HIS A 100 -17.78 -5.05 -1.13
C HIS A 100 -16.24 -4.85 -1.25
N ASP A 101 -15.69 -3.74 -0.72
CA ASP A 101 -14.27 -3.44 -0.73
C ASP A 101 -13.63 -3.72 0.63
N GLN A 102 -12.92 -4.84 0.71
CA GLN A 102 -12.22 -5.26 1.92
C GLN A 102 -10.93 -4.48 2.21
N TRP A 103 -10.38 -3.76 1.21
CA TRP A 103 -9.11 -3.07 1.37
C TRP A 103 -9.17 -1.91 2.35
N PHE A 104 -10.32 -1.21 2.41
CA PHE A 104 -10.53 -0.17 3.39
C PHE A 104 -10.52 -0.72 4.82
N LEU A 105 -11.16 -1.87 5.06
CA LEU A 105 -11.11 -2.55 6.36
C LEU A 105 -9.67 -2.87 6.76
N PHE A 106 -8.86 -3.43 5.84
CA PHE A 106 -7.46 -3.72 6.13
C PHE A 106 -6.63 -2.47 6.38
N ALA A 107 -6.85 -1.39 5.64
CA ALA A 107 -6.18 -0.12 5.89
C ALA A 107 -6.45 0.39 7.32
N VAL A 108 -7.70 0.32 7.77
CA VAL A 108 -8.08 0.69 9.15
C VAL A 108 -7.48 -0.26 10.18
N LEU A 109 -7.57 -1.58 9.98
CA LEU A 109 -7.01 -2.57 10.91
C LEU A 109 -5.47 -2.47 11.01
N LEU A 110 -4.79 -2.24 9.88
CA LEU A 110 -3.34 -1.99 9.86
C LEU A 110 -3.01 -0.69 10.61
N GLY A 111 -3.73 0.39 10.36
CA GLY A 111 -3.53 1.67 11.07
C GLY A 111 -3.70 1.52 12.58
N ILE A 112 -4.80 0.88 13.03
CA ILE A 112 -5.05 0.61 14.45
C ILE A 112 -4.00 -0.35 15.03
N GLY A 113 -3.58 -1.36 14.26
CA GLY A 113 -2.60 -2.36 14.65
C GLY A 113 -1.16 -1.86 14.65
N ALA A 114 -0.83 -0.79 13.95
CA ALA A 114 0.54 -0.29 13.75
C ALA A 114 1.17 0.32 15.02
N LYS A 115 0.38 0.57 16.07
CA LYS A 115 0.91 1.11 17.32
C LYS A 115 2.00 0.21 17.91
N ASP A 116 3.08 0.83 18.38
CA ASP A 116 4.24 0.16 18.98
C ASP A 116 4.93 -0.87 18.04
N VAL A 117 4.97 -0.55 16.75
CA VAL A 117 5.61 -1.37 15.71
C VAL A 117 6.71 -0.56 15.02
N ASP A 118 7.87 -1.15 14.83
CA ASP A 118 8.96 -0.53 14.08
C ASP A 118 8.65 -0.52 12.57
N LEU A 119 8.43 0.68 12.03
CA LEU A 119 8.15 0.87 10.61
C LEU A 119 9.24 0.26 9.71
N ARG A 120 10.50 0.33 10.12
CA ARG A 120 11.62 -0.23 9.35
C ARG A 120 11.46 -1.74 9.16
N ARG A 121 11.08 -2.45 10.22
CA ARG A 121 10.85 -3.89 10.18
C ARG A 121 9.64 -4.24 9.31
N VAL A 122 8.56 -3.46 9.41
CA VAL A 122 7.38 -3.63 8.54
C VAL A 122 7.76 -3.46 7.07
N LEU A 123 8.53 -2.43 6.72
CA LEU A 123 8.98 -2.21 5.35
C LEU A 123 9.94 -3.29 4.85
N GLN A 124 10.76 -3.88 5.72
CA GLN A 124 11.59 -5.03 5.35
C GLN A 124 10.72 -6.25 4.99
N VAL A 125 9.71 -6.55 5.82
CA VAL A 125 8.75 -7.62 5.54
C VAL A 125 7.95 -7.33 4.28
N TYR A 126 7.50 -6.09 4.12
CA TYR A 126 6.80 -5.64 2.91
C TYR A 126 7.67 -5.86 1.67
N LEU A 127 8.90 -5.37 1.67
CA LEU A 127 9.82 -5.49 0.52
C LEU A 127 10.07 -6.96 0.17
N ALA A 128 10.35 -7.80 1.17
CA ALA A 128 10.61 -9.21 0.96
C ALA A 128 9.36 -9.95 0.41
N ALA A 129 8.18 -9.71 0.99
CA ALA A 129 6.96 -10.37 0.59
C ALA A 129 6.45 -9.87 -0.77
N ALA A 130 6.49 -8.56 -1.04
CA ALA A 130 6.08 -7.99 -2.32
C ALA A 130 7.03 -8.40 -3.46
N ALA A 131 8.34 -8.25 -3.28
CA ALA A 131 9.31 -8.68 -4.30
C ALA A 131 9.28 -10.19 -4.51
N GLY A 132 9.17 -10.97 -3.43
CA GLY A 132 9.03 -12.43 -3.50
C GLY A 132 7.74 -12.86 -4.20
N GLY A 133 6.63 -12.21 -3.92
CA GLY A 133 5.34 -12.44 -4.58
C GLY A 133 5.37 -12.10 -6.07
N LEU A 134 5.93 -10.94 -6.43
CA LEU A 134 6.14 -10.56 -7.83
C LEU A 134 6.99 -11.60 -8.57
N LEU A 135 8.12 -12.01 -7.98
CA LEU A 135 8.99 -13.01 -8.56
C LEU A 135 8.26 -14.35 -8.71
N ALA A 136 7.53 -14.78 -7.69
CA ALA A 136 6.76 -16.03 -7.73
C ALA A 136 5.73 -16.03 -8.86
N VAL A 137 4.97 -14.93 -9.03
CA VAL A 137 3.99 -14.80 -10.13
C VAL A 137 4.68 -14.86 -11.49
N GLN A 138 5.83 -14.18 -11.67
CA GLN A 138 6.58 -14.24 -12.92
C GLN A 138 7.14 -15.63 -13.20
N LEU A 139 7.66 -16.33 -12.19
CA LEU A 139 8.14 -17.70 -12.32
C LEU A 139 7.01 -18.68 -12.64
N LEU A 140 5.86 -18.55 -11.96
CA LEU A 140 4.67 -19.37 -12.26
C LEU A 140 4.19 -19.18 -13.69
N HIS A 141 4.24 -17.94 -14.20
CA HIS A 141 3.89 -17.67 -15.59
C HIS A 141 4.86 -18.34 -16.57
N THR A 142 6.18 -18.21 -16.31
CA THR A 142 7.20 -18.74 -17.25
C THR A 142 7.32 -20.26 -17.21
N ALA A 143 7.11 -20.88 -16.04
CA ALA A 143 7.27 -22.32 -15.85
C ALA A 143 5.96 -23.10 -16.00
N THR A 144 4.79 -22.46 -15.92
CA THR A 144 3.49 -23.12 -15.88
C THR A 144 2.42 -22.28 -16.56
N PRO A 145 1.31 -22.89 -17.05
CA PRO A 145 0.14 -22.15 -17.55
C PRO A 145 -0.76 -21.61 -16.43
N LEU A 146 -0.35 -21.70 -15.16
CA LEU A 146 -1.19 -21.33 -14.01
C LEU A 146 -1.48 -19.84 -13.93
N VAL A 147 -0.58 -18.99 -14.40
CA VAL A 147 -0.75 -17.54 -14.43
C VAL A 147 -0.68 -17.07 -15.88
N PRO A 148 -1.81 -17.03 -16.60
CA PRO A 148 -1.84 -16.54 -17.97
C PRO A 148 -1.60 -15.04 -18.01
N TYR A 149 -0.89 -14.55 -19.03
CA TYR A 149 -0.88 -13.14 -19.37
C TYR A 149 -2.06 -12.81 -20.26
N LEU A 150 -2.74 -11.72 -19.91
CA LEU A 150 -3.80 -11.16 -20.73
C LEU A 150 -3.31 -9.89 -21.40
N TYR A 151 -3.58 -9.77 -22.69
CA TYR A 151 -3.30 -8.55 -23.41
C TYR A 151 -4.41 -7.54 -23.13
N TYR A 152 -4.04 -6.41 -22.55
CA TYR A 152 -4.99 -5.35 -22.22
C TYR A 152 -4.65 -4.07 -22.97
N CYS A 153 -5.49 -3.68 -23.89
CA CYS A 153 -5.23 -2.59 -24.85
C CYS A 153 -3.95 -2.89 -25.66
N ARG A 154 -2.88 -2.14 -25.46
CA ARG A 154 -1.58 -2.31 -26.11
C ARG A 154 -0.51 -2.88 -25.17
N ASN A 155 -0.88 -3.21 -23.95
CA ASN A 155 0.05 -3.64 -22.92
C ASN A 155 -0.38 -4.96 -22.30
N TRP A 156 0.61 -5.76 -21.89
CA TRP A 156 0.39 -6.97 -21.13
C TRP A 156 0.10 -6.65 -19.66
N ASP A 157 -0.73 -7.43 -19.02
CA ASP A 157 -1.07 -7.29 -17.61
C ASP A 157 -0.06 -7.92 -16.65
N TYR A 158 0.93 -8.64 -17.18
CA TYR A 158 2.00 -9.29 -16.42
C TYR A 158 1.46 -10.23 -15.32
N GLY A 159 0.30 -10.82 -15.53
CA GLY A 159 -0.35 -11.73 -14.59
C GLY A 159 -1.20 -11.06 -13.50
N TYR A 160 -1.50 -9.76 -13.62
CA TYR A 160 -2.23 -9.00 -12.58
C TYR A 160 -3.54 -8.35 -13.06
N GLY A 161 -4.14 -8.89 -14.11
CA GLY A 161 -5.43 -8.43 -14.64
C GLY A 161 -5.38 -7.10 -15.38
N HIS A 162 -4.39 -6.24 -15.09
CA HIS A 162 -4.16 -4.96 -15.75
C HIS A 162 -2.72 -4.51 -15.54
N TYR A 163 -2.09 -3.92 -16.58
CA TYR A 163 -0.71 -3.43 -16.48
C TYR A 163 -0.49 -2.38 -15.36
N ASN A 164 -1.51 -1.57 -15.02
CA ASN A 164 -1.45 -0.65 -13.89
C ASN A 164 -1.36 -1.40 -12.54
N GLY A 165 -1.99 -2.57 -12.42
CA GLY A 165 -1.90 -3.42 -11.25
C GLY A 165 -0.46 -3.91 -11.01
N TYR A 166 0.22 -4.32 -12.10
CA TYR A 166 1.64 -4.68 -12.05
C TYR A 166 2.52 -3.49 -11.69
N GLY A 167 2.31 -2.34 -12.35
CA GLY A 167 3.08 -1.12 -12.09
C GLY A 167 2.93 -0.60 -10.66
N ALA A 168 1.73 -0.70 -10.06
CA ALA A 168 1.52 -0.30 -8.67
C ALA A 168 2.33 -1.17 -7.69
N ARG A 169 2.49 -2.47 -7.97
CA ARG A 169 3.32 -3.39 -7.16
C ARG A 169 4.79 -3.08 -7.29
N LEU A 170 5.27 -2.81 -8.51
CA LEU A 170 6.64 -2.34 -8.73
C LEU A 170 6.92 -1.04 -7.98
N ALA A 171 5.96 -0.10 -7.96
CA ALA A 171 6.07 1.12 -7.18
C ALA A 171 6.14 0.85 -5.67
N GLY A 172 5.37 -0.09 -5.15
CA GLY A 172 5.46 -0.51 -3.74
C GLY A 172 6.84 -1.02 -3.36
N VAL A 173 7.42 -1.89 -4.20
CA VAL A 173 8.81 -2.38 -4.03
C VAL A 173 9.81 -1.23 -4.08
N PHE A 174 9.68 -0.34 -5.06
CA PHE A 174 10.51 0.85 -5.22
C PHE A 174 10.48 1.75 -3.98
N PHE A 175 9.29 2.09 -3.47
CA PHE A 175 9.14 2.95 -2.29
C PHE A 175 9.72 2.31 -1.04
N ALA A 176 9.46 1.03 -0.81
CA ALA A 176 10.01 0.31 0.34
C ALA A 176 11.54 0.22 0.28
N TRP A 177 12.11 -0.10 -0.90
CA TRP A 177 13.56 -0.13 -1.09
C TRP A 177 14.18 1.25 -0.86
N GLY A 178 13.66 2.30 -1.52
CA GLY A 178 14.11 3.67 -1.37
C GLY A 178 14.10 4.12 0.10
N TRP A 179 13.01 3.90 0.81
CA TRP A 179 12.89 4.26 2.22
C TRP A 179 13.86 3.49 3.13
N LEU A 180 13.97 2.18 2.96
CA LEU A 180 14.85 1.35 3.79
C LEU A 180 16.32 1.70 3.63
N ARG A 181 16.71 2.13 2.46
CA ARG A 181 18.11 2.51 2.15
C ARG A 181 18.40 3.98 2.40
N TRP A 182 17.39 4.81 2.56
CA TRP A 182 17.55 6.21 2.95
C TRP A 182 18.05 6.35 4.40
N PRO A 183 19.02 7.19 4.73
CA PRO A 183 19.81 8.10 3.90
C PRO A 183 21.10 7.49 3.34
N ARG A 184 21.27 6.17 3.40
CA ARG A 184 22.50 5.45 3.02
C ARG A 184 22.48 4.93 1.59
N LEU A 185 21.71 5.58 0.70
CA LEU A 185 21.65 5.21 -0.72
C LEU A 185 23.04 5.29 -1.36
N ARG A 186 23.52 4.17 -1.91
CA ARG A 186 24.77 4.06 -2.65
C ARG A 186 24.49 4.21 -4.15
N TRP A 187 25.53 4.38 -4.97
CA TRP A 187 25.36 4.56 -6.41
C TRP A 187 24.56 3.43 -7.10
N TRP A 188 24.72 2.20 -6.65
CA TRP A 188 23.95 1.06 -7.17
C TRP A 188 22.48 1.07 -6.73
N ASP A 189 22.16 1.60 -5.54
CA ASP A 189 20.77 1.80 -5.13
C ASP A 189 20.08 2.82 -6.05
N TRP A 190 20.77 3.91 -6.38
CA TRP A 190 20.29 4.91 -7.34
C TRP A 190 20.11 4.31 -8.72
N GLY A 191 21.09 3.54 -9.21
CA GLY A 191 21.01 2.85 -10.48
C GLY A 191 19.85 1.85 -10.54
N GLY A 192 19.69 1.05 -9.48
CA GLY A 192 18.60 0.06 -9.39
C GLY A 192 17.21 0.71 -9.34
N LEU A 193 17.05 1.77 -8.53
CA LEU A 193 15.79 2.52 -8.46
C LEU A 193 15.48 3.22 -9.79
N ALA A 194 16.46 3.84 -10.44
CA ALA A 194 16.29 4.46 -11.74
C ALA A 194 15.93 3.43 -12.82
N ALA A 195 16.60 2.27 -12.82
CA ALA A 195 16.30 1.18 -13.74
C ALA A 195 14.88 0.63 -13.53
N LEU A 196 14.43 0.48 -12.27
CA LEU A 196 13.07 0.03 -11.95
C LEU A 196 12.02 1.05 -12.41
N ALA A 197 12.26 2.35 -12.23
CA ALA A 197 11.38 3.40 -12.72
C ALA A 197 11.31 3.42 -14.25
N ALA A 198 12.47 3.34 -14.93
CA ALA A 198 12.55 3.26 -16.39
C ALA A 198 11.85 2.00 -16.92
N TYR A 199 12.09 0.83 -16.31
CA TYR A 199 11.39 -0.40 -16.65
C TYR A 199 9.87 -0.23 -16.56
N THR A 200 9.38 0.34 -15.44
CA THR A 200 7.93 0.54 -15.21
C THR A 200 7.29 1.47 -16.25
N LEU A 201 8.02 2.49 -16.70
CA LEU A 201 7.57 3.41 -17.74
C LEU A 201 7.59 2.81 -19.14
N LEU A 202 8.66 2.08 -19.47
CA LEU A 202 8.96 1.70 -20.85
C LEU A 202 8.41 0.32 -21.21
N VAL A 203 8.42 -0.64 -20.28
CA VAL A 203 8.05 -2.03 -20.56
C VAL A 203 6.56 -2.26 -20.33
N PRO A 204 6.01 -2.19 -19.10
CA PRO A 204 4.56 -2.29 -18.92
C PRO A 204 3.82 -1.02 -19.36
N GLY A 205 4.50 0.10 -19.56
CA GLY A 205 3.89 1.36 -19.95
C GLY A 205 3.00 1.97 -18.86
N CYS A 206 3.25 1.63 -17.59
CA CYS A 206 2.48 2.12 -16.45
C CYS A 206 2.92 3.54 -16.06
N ARG A 207 2.38 4.54 -16.79
CA ARG A 207 2.78 5.93 -16.66
C ARG A 207 2.60 6.48 -15.24
N GLY A 208 1.46 6.23 -14.59
CA GLY A 208 1.18 6.75 -13.26
C GLY A 208 2.20 6.29 -12.21
N ALA A 209 2.47 4.99 -12.15
CA ALA A 209 3.45 4.43 -11.21
C ALA A 209 4.87 4.88 -11.56
N GLY A 210 5.26 4.85 -12.84
CA GLY A 210 6.59 5.25 -13.28
C GLY A 210 6.87 6.73 -13.03
N ILE A 211 5.92 7.64 -13.31
CA ILE A 211 6.05 9.07 -12.99
C ILE A 211 6.20 9.27 -11.49
N ALA A 212 5.40 8.58 -10.66
CA ALA A 212 5.53 8.68 -9.20
C ALA A 212 6.91 8.23 -8.70
N MET A 213 7.48 7.15 -9.29
CA MET A 213 8.84 6.70 -8.96
C MET A 213 9.89 7.75 -9.36
N VAL A 214 9.78 8.34 -10.55
CA VAL A 214 10.71 9.40 -11.02
C VAL A 214 10.61 10.62 -10.10
N LEU A 215 9.39 11.06 -9.75
CA LEU A 215 9.20 12.18 -8.84
C LEU A 215 9.83 11.90 -7.47
N LEU A 216 9.72 10.68 -6.95
CA LEU A 216 10.38 10.32 -5.69
C LEU A 216 11.90 10.33 -5.80
N LEU A 217 12.48 9.85 -6.91
CA LEU A 217 13.93 9.99 -7.16
C LEU A 217 14.36 11.44 -7.15
N VAL A 218 13.61 12.32 -7.82
CA VAL A 218 13.87 13.76 -7.79
C VAL A 218 13.77 14.32 -6.38
N LEU A 219 12.75 13.94 -5.61
CA LEU A 219 12.60 14.35 -4.20
C LEU A 219 13.78 13.88 -3.33
N PHE A 220 14.26 12.65 -3.52
CA PHE A 220 15.45 12.14 -2.82
C PHE A 220 16.71 12.95 -3.17
N LEU A 221 16.90 13.29 -4.45
CA LEU A 221 18.01 14.14 -4.88
C LEU A 221 17.92 15.54 -4.27
N LEU A 222 16.73 16.15 -4.34
CA LEU A 222 16.47 17.48 -3.77
C LEU A 222 16.67 17.48 -2.25
N GLN A 223 16.21 16.48 -1.54
CA GLN A 223 16.40 16.37 -0.11
C GLN A 223 17.89 16.28 0.25
N ARG A 224 18.68 15.58 -0.57
CA ARG A 224 20.13 15.50 -0.39
C ARG A 224 20.85 16.82 -0.70
N ALA A 225 20.37 17.56 -1.70
CA ALA A 225 20.93 18.82 -2.12
C ALA A 225 20.50 20.00 -1.23
N LEU A 226 19.27 19.96 -0.71
CA LEU A 226 18.62 21.07 0.02
C LEU A 226 18.02 20.59 1.35
N PRO A 227 18.79 19.99 2.27
CA PRO A 227 18.28 19.40 3.51
C PRO A 227 17.53 20.42 4.37
N ALA A 228 18.04 21.65 4.50
CA ALA A 228 17.40 22.71 5.28
C ALA A 228 15.99 23.08 4.79
N PHE A 229 15.73 22.97 3.49
CA PHE A 229 14.38 23.17 2.94
C PHE A 229 13.42 22.09 3.42
N PHE A 230 13.84 20.83 3.40
CA PHE A 230 13.01 19.70 3.82
C PHE A 230 12.76 19.64 5.34
N GLU A 231 13.62 20.30 6.14
CA GLU A 231 13.43 20.50 7.57
C GLU A 231 12.58 21.73 7.90
N SER A 232 12.27 22.56 6.91
CA SER A 232 11.53 23.79 7.09
C SER A 232 10.04 23.57 7.40
N ARG A 233 9.43 24.56 8.10
CA ARG A 233 7.97 24.57 8.33
C ARG A 233 7.16 24.66 7.03
N ILE A 234 7.74 25.29 6.01
CA ILE A 234 7.13 25.43 4.69
C ILE A 234 6.96 24.05 4.07
N TRP A 235 8.01 23.23 4.04
CA TRP A 235 7.94 21.88 3.52
C TRP A 235 6.91 21.02 4.27
N HIS A 236 6.91 21.06 5.60
CA HIS A 236 5.93 20.32 6.40
C HIS A 236 4.49 20.77 6.10
N GLY A 237 4.26 22.08 5.95
CA GLY A 237 2.96 22.60 5.54
C GLY A 237 2.54 22.10 4.15
N MET A 238 3.45 22.14 3.16
CA MET A 238 3.21 21.62 1.81
C MET A 238 2.90 20.11 1.82
N ALA A 239 3.66 19.34 2.59
CA ALA A 239 3.45 17.89 2.69
C ALA A 239 2.10 17.56 3.33
N LEU A 240 1.68 18.28 4.37
CA LEU A 240 0.36 18.13 4.99
C LEU A 240 -0.77 18.53 4.04
N ALA A 241 -0.58 19.59 3.24
CA ALA A 241 -1.57 20.06 2.29
C ALA A 241 -1.66 19.18 1.02
N ALA A 242 -0.64 18.40 0.69
CA ALA A 242 -0.55 17.66 -0.58
C ALA A 242 -1.72 16.68 -0.76
N ALA A 243 -2.07 15.89 0.27
CA ALA A 243 -3.15 14.91 0.16
C ALA A 243 -4.54 15.57 0.01
N PRO A 244 -4.96 16.54 0.85
CA PRO A 244 -6.24 17.22 0.65
C PRO A 244 -6.30 18.03 -0.64
N LEU A 245 -5.19 18.61 -1.10
CA LEU A 245 -5.14 19.31 -2.40
C LEU A 245 -5.28 18.32 -3.57
N ALA A 246 -4.60 17.17 -3.52
CA ALA A 246 -4.74 16.15 -4.54
C ALA A 246 -6.16 15.57 -4.60
N LEU A 247 -6.78 15.35 -3.45
CA LEU A 247 -8.18 14.92 -3.38
C LEU A 247 -9.13 15.99 -3.94
N GLY A 248 -8.97 17.24 -3.51
CA GLY A 248 -9.78 18.36 -4.00
C GLY A 248 -9.64 18.54 -5.51
N PHE A 249 -8.41 18.46 -6.03
CA PHE A 249 -8.15 18.50 -7.47
C PHE A 249 -8.82 17.34 -8.21
N SER A 250 -8.69 16.10 -7.69
CA SER A 250 -9.30 14.91 -8.30
C SER A 250 -10.83 15.04 -8.37
N LEU A 251 -11.47 15.49 -7.29
CA LEU A 251 -12.92 15.71 -7.25
C LEU A 251 -13.37 16.81 -8.21
N LEU A 252 -12.61 17.91 -8.28
CA LEU A 252 -12.90 19.02 -9.17
C LEU A 252 -12.70 18.62 -10.63
N ALA A 253 -11.58 17.96 -10.93
CA ALA A 253 -11.27 17.48 -12.27
C ALA A 253 -12.33 16.49 -12.76
N GLY A 254 -12.76 15.53 -11.91
CA GLY A 254 -13.81 14.57 -12.25
C GLY A 254 -15.19 15.21 -12.47
N ARG A 255 -15.45 16.39 -11.89
CA ARG A 255 -16.68 17.16 -12.15
C ARG A 255 -16.62 18.02 -13.41
N LEU A 256 -15.43 18.51 -13.75
CA LEU A 256 -15.22 19.42 -14.89
C LEU A 256 -14.87 18.68 -16.18
N PHE A 257 -14.36 17.44 -16.07
CA PHE A 257 -14.02 16.63 -17.23
C PHE A 257 -15.27 15.99 -17.81
N ASP A 258 -15.56 16.30 -19.06
CA ASP A 258 -16.62 15.67 -19.83
C ASP A 258 -15.99 14.69 -20.82
N PRO A 259 -16.13 13.36 -20.64
CA PRO A 259 -15.55 12.38 -21.53
C PRO A 259 -16.18 12.39 -22.94
N ASP A 260 -17.43 12.87 -23.07
CA ASP A 260 -18.14 12.94 -24.33
C ASP A 260 -17.76 14.20 -25.13
N HIS A 261 -17.28 15.23 -24.45
CA HIS A 261 -16.85 16.51 -25.06
C HIS A 261 -15.44 16.94 -24.57
N PRO A 262 -14.38 16.14 -24.84
CA PRO A 262 -13.03 16.41 -24.31
C PRO A 262 -12.44 17.75 -24.80
N THR A 263 -12.93 18.29 -25.92
CA THR A 263 -12.50 19.58 -26.46
C THR A 263 -12.95 20.77 -25.61
N ALA A 264 -13.95 20.61 -24.75
CA ALA A 264 -14.41 21.66 -23.83
C ALA A 264 -13.39 21.96 -22.73
N THR A 265 -12.54 20.98 -22.39
CA THR A 265 -11.52 21.08 -21.33
C THR A 265 -10.16 20.51 -21.80
N PRO A 266 -9.49 21.15 -22.79
CA PRO A 266 -8.31 20.57 -23.44
C PRO A 266 -7.13 20.32 -22.50
N LEU A 267 -6.99 21.09 -21.42
CA LEU A 267 -5.97 20.87 -20.41
C LEU A 267 -6.26 19.60 -19.58
N LEU A 268 -7.52 19.43 -19.17
CA LEU A 268 -7.93 18.25 -18.41
C LEU A 268 -7.85 16.98 -19.28
N ASP A 269 -8.17 17.08 -20.57
CA ASP A 269 -8.02 15.94 -21.50
C ASP A 269 -6.54 15.55 -21.67
N LYS A 270 -5.63 16.50 -21.82
CA LYS A 270 -4.18 16.22 -21.83
C LYS A 270 -3.70 15.59 -20.53
N LEU A 271 -4.15 16.10 -19.39
CA LEU A 271 -3.81 15.54 -18.08
C LEU A 271 -4.40 14.13 -17.91
N ASN A 272 -5.64 13.92 -18.34
CA ASN A 272 -6.27 12.59 -18.34
C ASN A 272 -5.48 11.61 -19.21
N GLY A 273 -5.04 12.02 -20.39
CA GLY A 273 -4.17 11.22 -21.25
C GLY A 273 -2.82 10.87 -20.61
N LEU A 274 -2.21 11.83 -19.88
CA LEU A 274 -0.97 11.57 -19.12
C LEU A 274 -1.19 10.62 -17.94
N LEU A 275 -2.34 10.70 -17.28
CA LEU A 275 -2.71 9.88 -16.13
C LEU A 275 -3.42 8.57 -16.52
N SER A 276 -3.41 8.20 -17.80
CA SER A 276 -3.98 6.95 -18.31
C SER A 276 -5.50 6.86 -18.16
N GLY A 277 -6.21 7.96 -18.40
CA GLY A 277 -7.68 7.99 -18.44
C GLY A 277 -8.32 7.83 -17.05
N ARG A 278 -7.86 8.59 -16.06
CA ARG A 278 -8.32 8.47 -14.66
C ARG A 278 -9.20 9.61 -14.17
N PHE A 279 -9.66 10.47 -15.06
CA PHE A 279 -10.71 11.43 -14.73
C PHE A 279 -12.07 10.88 -15.09
#